data_9567648223ba9e00b328139ef2693754
#
_entry.id   9567648223ba9e00b328139ef2693754
#
_cell.length_a   1.000
_cell.length_b   1.000
_cell.length_c   1.000
_cell.angle_alpha   90.00
_cell.angle_beta   90.00
_cell.angle_gamma   90.00
#
_symmetry.space_group_name_H-M   'P 1'
#
loop_
_entity.id
_entity.type
_entity.pdbx_description
1 polymer ?
#
loop_
_entity_poly.entity_id
_entity_poly.type
_entity_poly.pdbx_seq_one_letter_code
_entity_poly.pdbx_strand_id
1 'polypeptide(L)'
;MTTSYISRTGRVQSWMDNPTSRLPVSCTVFTVEDSMEGLNGIEASWKFASHALRNGAGCAIHLSKLRPKGTESIKGNDKLIASGPVSFAKIYSTLNEILRRGGTYRNGAIVCHLDLSHPDAREFILAPRSELPWVKRCINITPEWWEGCSFKEDLLYGIKSGDIWLNKVKYDNEGKRIRGNVCLEVYLPSRGTCLLQHVNLSACEFDDIPRAFSEGMQELCTLHGRTGVGDSGEYLPSDTDRQVGLGMLGLANLLRRYGVTYDQFGRELEQYYNGEIIRSPVS
;
A
#
# COMPACT_ATOMS: atom_id res chain seq x y z
N MET A 1 -23.52 -28.36 -5.65
CA MET A 1 -22.75 -27.12 -5.99
C MET A 1 -21.94 -26.79 -4.77
N THR A 2 -20.63 -26.94 -4.83
CA THR A 2 -19.72 -26.55 -3.74
C THR A 2 -19.79 -25.03 -3.60
N THR A 3 -20.30 -24.55 -2.48
CA THR A 3 -20.37 -23.13 -2.18
C THR A 3 -18.92 -22.62 -2.07
N SER A 4 -18.51 -21.74 -2.97
CA SER A 4 -17.17 -21.15 -2.88
C SER A 4 -17.17 -20.13 -1.76
N TYR A 5 -16.39 -20.38 -0.71
CA TYR A 5 -16.17 -19.43 0.37
C TYR A 5 -15.19 -18.31 0.00
N ILE A 6 -14.56 -18.42 -1.18
CA ILE A 6 -13.53 -17.48 -1.62
C ILE A 6 -14.17 -16.38 -2.46
N SER A 7 -13.92 -15.14 -2.07
CA SER A 7 -14.29 -13.95 -2.83
C SER A 7 -13.04 -13.34 -3.45
N ARG A 8 -12.90 -13.47 -4.77
CA ARG A 8 -11.78 -12.92 -5.52
C ARG A 8 -12.00 -11.44 -5.77
N THR A 9 -10.94 -10.66 -5.70
CA THR A 9 -10.99 -9.28 -6.20
C THR A 9 -11.28 -9.28 -7.69
N GLY A 10 -11.89 -8.20 -8.19
CA GLY A 10 -12.21 -8.11 -9.63
C GLY A 10 -10.99 -8.27 -10.55
N ARG A 11 -9.80 -7.91 -10.07
CA ARG A 11 -8.54 -8.08 -10.82
C ARG A 11 -8.10 -9.52 -10.87
N VAL A 12 -8.17 -10.23 -9.76
CA VAL A 12 -7.85 -11.64 -9.66
C VAL A 12 -8.80 -12.43 -10.55
N GLN A 13 -10.10 -12.16 -10.46
CA GLN A 13 -11.09 -12.83 -11.29
C GLN A 13 -10.84 -12.56 -12.79
N SER A 14 -10.64 -11.30 -13.17
CA SER A 14 -10.36 -10.93 -14.56
C SER A 14 -9.09 -11.58 -15.12
N TRP A 15 -8.06 -11.72 -14.29
CA TRP A 15 -6.84 -12.41 -14.70
C TRP A 15 -7.04 -13.92 -14.81
N MET A 16 -7.81 -14.52 -13.93
CA MET A 16 -8.14 -15.95 -14.01
C MET A 16 -8.96 -16.28 -15.26
N ASP A 17 -9.88 -15.39 -15.64
CA ASP A 17 -10.68 -15.51 -16.85
C ASP A 17 -9.85 -15.31 -18.12
N ASN A 18 -8.83 -14.46 -18.07
CA ASN A 18 -7.91 -14.18 -19.17
C ASN A 18 -6.48 -13.92 -18.66
N PRO A 19 -5.65 -14.95 -18.46
CA PRO A 19 -4.28 -14.83 -17.92
C PRO A 19 -3.32 -13.99 -18.77
N THR A 20 -3.64 -13.70 -20.03
CA THR A 20 -2.84 -12.84 -20.90
C THR A 20 -3.12 -11.35 -20.74
N SER A 21 -4.11 -11.03 -19.91
CA SER A 21 -4.48 -9.67 -19.58
C SER A 21 -3.51 -9.05 -18.56
N ARG A 22 -3.93 -7.97 -17.92
CA ARG A 22 -3.15 -7.26 -16.93
C ARG A 22 -2.87 -8.09 -15.69
N LEU A 23 -1.71 -7.85 -15.06
CA LEU A 23 -1.35 -8.52 -13.81
C LEU A 23 -2.41 -8.29 -12.72
N PRO A 24 -2.73 -9.31 -11.91
CA PRO A 24 -3.75 -9.24 -10.86
C PRO A 24 -3.26 -8.52 -9.60
N VAL A 25 -2.21 -7.71 -9.72
CA VAL A 25 -1.60 -6.94 -8.64
C VAL A 25 -2.49 -5.75 -8.26
N SER A 26 -2.78 -5.61 -6.98
CA SER A 26 -3.61 -4.51 -6.47
C SER A 26 -2.78 -3.27 -6.13
N CYS A 27 -1.66 -3.46 -5.45
CA CYS A 27 -0.77 -2.38 -5.00
C CYS A 27 0.70 -2.78 -5.15
N THR A 28 1.53 -1.75 -5.29
CA THR A 28 2.98 -1.88 -5.27
C THR A 28 3.63 -0.68 -4.59
N VAL A 29 4.90 -0.82 -4.24
CA VAL A 29 5.68 0.18 -3.51
C VAL A 29 6.98 0.45 -4.26
N PHE A 30 7.41 1.70 -4.32
CA PHE A 30 8.73 2.08 -4.82
C PHE A 30 9.41 3.08 -3.89
N THR A 31 10.62 2.78 -3.47
CA THR A 31 11.47 3.71 -2.72
C THR A 31 12.42 4.40 -3.67
N VAL A 32 12.27 5.71 -3.80
CA VAL A 32 13.08 6.52 -4.72
C VAL A 32 14.42 6.86 -4.06
N GLU A 33 15.53 6.52 -4.73
CA GLU A 33 16.87 6.94 -4.33
C GLU A 33 17.14 8.36 -4.82
N ASP A 34 18.03 9.06 -4.11
CA ASP A 34 18.39 10.45 -4.41
C ASP A 34 19.38 10.56 -5.58
N SER A 35 18.94 10.09 -6.73
CA SER A 35 19.64 10.12 -8.01
C SER A 35 18.63 10.18 -9.15
N MET A 36 18.95 10.90 -10.22
CA MET A 36 18.14 10.84 -11.44
C MET A 36 18.21 9.46 -12.07
N GLU A 37 19.42 8.90 -12.14
CA GLU A 37 19.76 7.65 -12.82
C GLU A 37 19.77 6.45 -11.86
N GLY A 38 19.89 5.25 -12.43
CA GLY A 38 20.01 4.00 -11.68
C GLY A 38 18.68 3.25 -11.52
N LEU A 39 18.78 2.00 -11.07
CA LEU A 39 17.63 1.08 -10.99
C LEU A 39 16.51 1.57 -10.06
N ASN A 40 16.85 2.34 -9.04
CA ASN A 40 15.90 2.88 -8.04
C ASN A 40 15.89 4.40 -8.03
N GLY A 41 16.45 5.04 -9.06
CA GLY A 41 16.46 6.49 -9.20
C GLY A 41 15.11 7.07 -9.57
N ILE A 42 15.10 8.39 -9.72
CA ILE A 42 13.89 9.17 -9.99
C ILE A 42 13.28 8.77 -11.34
N GLU A 43 14.07 8.66 -12.41
CA GLU A 43 13.57 8.26 -13.74
C GLU A 43 13.02 6.84 -13.74
N ALA A 44 13.70 5.90 -13.06
CA ALA A 44 13.20 4.55 -12.88
C ALA A 44 11.86 4.52 -12.14
N SER A 45 11.66 5.41 -11.18
CA SER A 45 10.40 5.52 -10.44
C SER A 45 9.23 5.99 -11.32
N TRP A 46 9.47 6.86 -12.29
CA TRP A 46 8.45 7.30 -13.24
C TRP A 46 8.03 6.15 -14.17
N LYS A 47 9.01 5.42 -14.70
CA LYS A 47 8.77 4.21 -15.49
C LYS A 47 7.94 3.19 -14.68
N PHE A 48 8.35 2.96 -13.43
CA PHE A 48 7.66 2.05 -12.52
C PHE A 48 6.21 2.48 -12.26
N ALA A 49 5.98 3.75 -11.90
CA ALA A 49 4.64 4.28 -11.67
C ALA A 49 3.76 4.16 -12.92
N SER A 50 4.30 4.50 -14.09
CA SER A 50 3.63 4.34 -15.38
C SER A 50 3.24 2.88 -15.65
N HIS A 51 4.15 1.94 -15.40
CA HIS A 51 3.89 0.51 -15.56
C HIS A 51 2.79 0.02 -14.60
N ALA A 52 2.87 0.41 -13.33
CA ALA A 52 1.87 0.06 -12.32
C ALA A 52 0.47 0.56 -12.70
N LEU A 53 0.35 1.82 -13.10
CA LEU A 53 -0.93 2.42 -13.52
C LEU A 53 -1.52 1.72 -14.73
N ARG A 54 -0.73 1.45 -15.77
CA ARG A 54 -1.19 0.75 -16.98
C ARG A 54 -1.66 -0.66 -16.69
N ASN A 55 -1.04 -1.35 -15.74
CA ASN A 55 -1.51 -2.66 -15.25
C ASN A 55 -2.65 -2.55 -14.25
N GLY A 56 -3.06 -1.32 -13.91
CA GLY A 56 -4.17 -1.08 -13.01
C GLY A 56 -3.84 -1.21 -11.53
N ALA A 57 -2.56 -1.30 -11.14
CA ALA A 57 -2.13 -1.32 -9.75
C ALA A 57 -2.10 0.08 -9.15
N GLY A 58 -2.37 0.19 -7.84
CA GLY A 58 -2.04 1.37 -7.05
C GLY A 58 -0.53 1.41 -6.78
N CYS A 59 0.05 2.60 -6.74
CA CYS A 59 1.48 2.79 -6.55
C CYS A 59 1.78 3.72 -5.37
N ALA A 60 2.51 3.22 -4.38
CA ALA A 60 3.03 4.04 -3.28
C ALA A 60 4.48 4.42 -3.57
N ILE A 61 4.73 5.71 -3.67
CA ILE A 61 6.05 6.29 -3.98
C ILE A 61 6.62 6.93 -2.72
N HIS A 62 7.72 6.37 -2.23
CA HIS A 62 8.39 6.84 -1.04
C HIS A 62 9.53 7.78 -1.40
N LEU A 63 9.39 9.07 -1.05
CA LEU A 63 10.27 10.17 -1.44
C LEU A 63 11.27 10.58 -0.38
N SER A 64 11.29 9.93 0.78
CA SER A 64 12.02 10.36 1.97
C SER A 64 13.55 10.36 1.82
N LYS A 65 14.09 9.66 0.83
CA LYS A 65 15.53 9.68 0.54
C LYS A 65 15.96 10.84 -0.35
N LEU A 66 15.02 11.52 -1.00
CA LEU A 66 15.35 12.69 -1.81
C LEU A 66 15.88 13.80 -0.92
N ARG A 67 16.92 14.47 -1.41
CA ARG A 67 17.48 15.63 -0.70
C ARG A 67 16.47 16.77 -0.57
N PRO A 68 16.56 17.57 0.51
CA PRO A 68 15.66 18.69 0.70
C PRO A 68 15.81 19.75 -0.40
N LYS A 69 14.75 20.50 -0.60
CA LYS A 69 14.73 21.71 -1.43
C LYS A 69 15.83 22.68 -0.99
N GLY A 70 16.49 23.26 -1.95
CA GLY A 70 17.57 24.19 -1.69
C GLY A 70 18.93 23.54 -1.44
N THR A 71 19.04 22.21 -1.35
CA THR A 71 20.32 21.53 -1.23
C THR A 71 21.17 21.81 -2.47
N GLU A 72 22.38 22.31 -2.24
CA GLU A 72 23.31 22.63 -3.30
C GLU A 72 24.20 21.42 -3.63
N SER A 73 24.47 21.22 -4.89
CA SER A 73 25.47 20.26 -5.38
C SER A 73 26.24 20.85 -6.54
N ILE A 74 27.46 20.37 -6.74
CA ILE A 74 28.33 20.81 -7.84
C ILE A 74 28.46 19.66 -8.82
N LYS A 75 28.19 19.92 -10.10
CA LYS A 75 28.41 18.97 -11.20
C LYS A 75 29.29 19.69 -12.26
N GLY A 76 30.56 19.33 -12.30
CA GLY A 76 31.53 20.07 -13.11
C GLY A 76 31.68 21.52 -12.61
N ASN A 77 31.40 22.50 -13.44
CA ASN A 77 31.40 23.92 -13.09
C ASN A 77 30.02 24.47 -12.70
N ASP A 78 28.98 23.64 -12.76
CA ASP A 78 27.61 24.07 -12.53
C ASP A 78 27.18 23.84 -11.10
N LYS A 79 26.57 24.87 -10.51
CA LYS A 79 25.92 24.82 -9.21
C LYS A 79 24.44 24.39 -9.44
N LEU A 80 24.09 23.24 -8.93
CA LEU A 80 22.73 22.71 -8.98
C LEU A 80 22.03 22.90 -7.65
N ILE A 81 20.78 23.29 -7.69
CA ILE A 81 19.93 23.47 -6.51
C ILE A 81 18.78 22.48 -6.59
N ALA A 82 18.61 21.66 -5.55
CA ALA A 82 17.54 20.67 -5.47
C ALA A 82 16.16 21.34 -5.37
N SER A 83 15.19 20.84 -6.11
CA SER A 83 13.81 21.32 -6.06
C SER A 83 12.97 20.67 -4.94
N GLY A 84 13.46 19.56 -4.35
CA GLY A 84 12.83 18.87 -3.24
C GLY A 84 11.71 17.89 -3.61
N PRO A 85 11.28 17.06 -2.65
CA PRO A 85 10.30 15.97 -2.89
C PRO A 85 8.93 16.47 -3.34
N VAL A 86 8.48 17.66 -2.91
CA VAL A 86 7.18 18.22 -3.32
C VAL A 86 7.14 18.48 -4.83
N SER A 87 8.23 18.99 -5.39
CA SER A 87 8.35 19.22 -6.85
C SER A 87 8.27 17.90 -7.63
N PHE A 88 8.93 16.85 -7.16
CA PHE A 88 8.86 15.54 -7.79
C PHE A 88 7.47 14.91 -7.64
N ALA A 89 6.76 15.16 -6.54
CA ALA A 89 5.39 14.71 -6.35
C ALA A 89 4.44 15.22 -7.46
N LYS A 90 4.70 16.39 -8.03
CA LYS A 90 3.93 16.95 -9.17
C LYS A 90 4.02 16.07 -10.42
N ILE A 91 5.16 15.43 -10.66
CA ILE A 91 5.34 14.54 -11.81
C ILE A 91 4.44 13.32 -11.67
N TYR A 92 4.37 12.72 -10.49
CA TYR A 92 3.47 11.57 -10.26
C TYR A 92 2.00 11.98 -10.33
N SER A 93 1.66 13.20 -9.90
CA SER A 93 0.32 13.74 -10.07
C SER A 93 -0.05 13.84 -11.56
N THR A 94 0.82 14.39 -12.38
CA THR A 94 0.62 14.49 -13.84
C THR A 94 0.57 13.12 -14.51
N LEU A 95 1.43 12.19 -14.12
CA LEU A 95 1.36 10.80 -14.62
C LEU A 95 0.01 10.16 -14.33
N ASN A 96 -0.52 10.34 -13.12
CA ASN A 96 -1.82 9.78 -12.74
C ASN A 96 -3.00 10.46 -13.45
N GLU A 97 -2.88 11.74 -13.76
CA GLU A 97 -3.87 12.46 -14.56
C GLU A 97 -3.96 11.92 -15.99
N ILE A 98 -2.79 11.71 -16.62
CA ILE A 98 -2.69 11.32 -18.04
C ILE A 98 -2.91 9.83 -18.22
N LEU A 99 -2.26 9.00 -17.39
CA LEU A 99 -2.30 7.55 -17.47
C LEU A 99 -3.49 7.00 -16.69
N ARG A 100 -4.60 6.84 -17.36
CA ARG A 100 -5.79 6.22 -16.77
C ARG A 100 -5.50 4.77 -16.36
N ARG A 101 -6.05 4.38 -15.22
CA ARG A 101 -5.88 3.05 -14.66
C ARG A 101 -6.31 1.98 -15.65
N GLY A 102 -5.32 1.29 -16.18
CA GLY A 102 -5.54 0.22 -17.13
C GLY A 102 -6.25 0.64 -18.40
N GLY A 103 -6.08 1.89 -18.88
CA GLY A 103 -6.74 2.39 -20.09
C GLY A 103 -8.26 2.63 -19.95
N THR A 104 -8.80 2.53 -18.74
CA THR A 104 -10.21 2.85 -18.46
C THR A 104 -10.34 4.30 -18.01
N TYR A 105 -11.57 4.84 -17.99
CA TYR A 105 -11.86 6.20 -17.48
C TYR A 105 -11.71 6.36 -15.97
N ARG A 106 -11.13 5.39 -15.28
CA ARG A 106 -10.87 5.42 -13.83
C ARG A 106 -9.47 5.93 -13.59
N ASN A 107 -9.33 6.91 -12.71
CA ASN A 107 -8.05 7.38 -12.24
C ASN A 107 -7.31 6.27 -11.50
N GLY A 108 -5.99 6.23 -11.64
CA GLY A 108 -5.12 5.40 -10.83
C GLY A 108 -5.04 5.91 -9.39
N ALA A 109 -4.43 5.12 -8.53
CA ALA A 109 -4.14 5.51 -7.17
C ALA A 109 -2.62 5.64 -7.00
N ILE A 110 -2.15 6.86 -6.79
CA ILE A 110 -0.77 7.14 -6.37
C ILE A 110 -0.81 7.80 -5.01
N VAL A 111 -0.02 7.28 -4.08
CA VAL A 111 0.25 7.90 -2.79
C VAL A 111 1.72 8.23 -2.70
N CYS A 112 2.03 9.50 -2.50
CA CYS A 112 3.39 9.96 -2.21
C CYS A 112 3.60 9.94 -0.70
N HIS A 113 4.64 9.28 -0.24
CA HIS A 113 5.02 9.17 1.16
C HIS A 113 6.25 10.02 1.46
N LEU A 114 6.22 10.73 2.57
CA LEU A 114 7.36 11.44 3.11
C LEU A 114 7.48 11.20 4.62
N ASP A 115 8.69 11.08 5.14
CA ASP A 115 8.93 10.91 6.57
C ASP A 115 8.72 12.25 7.29
N LEU A 116 8.14 12.22 8.49
CA LEU A 116 7.90 13.42 9.29
C LEU A 116 9.21 14.12 9.66
N SER A 117 10.32 13.37 9.75
CA SER A 117 11.67 13.88 10.01
C SER A 117 12.33 14.57 8.81
N HIS A 118 11.73 14.46 7.60
CA HIS A 118 12.29 15.11 6.42
C HIS A 118 12.20 16.63 6.53
N PRO A 119 13.26 17.42 6.20
CA PRO A 119 13.22 18.87 6.28
C PRO A 119 12.04 19.52 5.53
N ASP A 120 11.62 18.95 4.40
CA ASP A 120 10.50 19.45 3.60
C ASP A 120 9.13 18.88 4.04
N ALA A 121 9.06 18.18 5.18
CA ALA A 121 7.81 17.56 5.61
C ALA A 121 6.68 18.58 5.81
N ARG A 122 6.98 19.74 6.36
CA ARG A 122 6.02 20.82 6.54
C ARG A 122 5.51 21.36 5.20
N GLU A 123 6.41 21.62 4.23
CA GLU A 123 6.03 22.05 2.87
C GLU A 123 5.13 21.00 2.21
N PHE A 124 5.48 19.71 2.35
CA PHE A 124 4.70 18.62 1.81
C PHE A 124 3.28 18.51 2.42
N ILE A 125 3.15 18.77 3.72
CA ILE A 125 1.85 18.78 4.41
C ILE A 125 0.99 19.96 3.94
N LEU A 126 1.59 21.14 3.83
CA LEU A 126 0.91 22.39 3.51
C LEU A 126 0.68 22.60 2.01
N ALA A 127 1.30 21.82 1.14
CA ALA A 127 1.11 21.95 -0.30
C ALA A 127 -0.39 21.92 -0.64
N PRO A 128 -0.92 22.91 -1.36
CA PRO A 128 -2.34 22.96 -1.67
C PRO A 128 -2.74 21.79 -2.59
N ARG A 129 -3.96 21.30 -2.42
CA ARG A 129 -4.49 20.20 -3.26
C ARG A 129 -4.47 20.54 -4.76
N SER A 130 -4.58 21.82 -5.11
CA SER A 130 -4.49 22.30 -6.49
C SER A 130 -3.12 22.07 -7.14
N GLU A 131 -2.06 21.97 -6.36
CA GLU A 131 -0.72 21.65 -6.87
C GLU A 131 -0.49 20.15 -7.06
N LEU A 132 -1.19 19.31 -6.28
CA LEU A 132 -1.04 17.86 -6.26
C LEU A 132 -2.41 17.16 -6.38
N PRO A 133 -3.23 17.51 -7.40
CA PRO A 133 -4.63 17.09 -7.44
C PRO A 133 -4.84 15.58 -7.61
N TRP A 134 -3.88 14.88 -8.22
CA TRP A 134 -4.01 13.48 -8.62
C TRP A 134 -3.18 12.50 -7.79
N VAL A 135 -2.55 12.97 -6.71
CA VAL A 135 -1.87 12.12 -5.74
C VAL A 135 -2.44 12.33 -4.34
N LYS A 136 -2.44 11.27 -3.55
CA LYS A 136 -2.64 11.35 -2.10
C LYS A 136 -1.30 11.52 -1.42
N ARG A 137 -1.30 12.15 -0.26
CA ARG A 137 -0.10 12.39 0.53
C ARG A 137 -0.17 11.61 1.83
N CYS A 138 0.94 10.98 2.18
CA CYS A 138 1.06 10.23 3.42
C CYS A 138 2.33 10.64 4.16
N ILE A 139 2.20 10.91 5.44
CA ILE A 139 3.34 11.13 6.34
C ILE A 139 3.64 9.84 7.09
N ASN A 140 4.90 9.39 6.99
CA ASN A 140 5.38 8.29 7.81
C ASN A 140 5.86 8.84 9.14
N ILE A 141 5.50 8.16 10.24
CA ILE A 141 5.68 8.64 11.59
C ILE A 141 6.31 7.58 12.49
N THR A 142 7.17 8.02 13.40
CA THR A 142 7.57 7.30 14.61
C THR A 142 7.19 8.12 15.84
N PRO A 143 7.12 7.53 17.05
CA PRO A 143 6.91 8.29 18.27
C PRO A 143 7.93 9.43 18.45
N GLU A 144 9.21 9.16 18.20
CA GLU A 144 10.30 10.12 18.34
C GLU A 144 10.13 11.31 17.38
N TRP A 145 9.78 11.04 16.12
CA TRP A 145 9.55 12.11 15.14
C TRP A 145 8.32 12.93 15.47
N TRP A 146 7.30 12.30 16.03
CA TRP A 146 6.11 13.01 16.51
C TRP A 146 6.44 13.93 17.68
N GLU A 147 7.18 13.44 18.68
CA GLU A 147 7.55 14.26 19.83
C GLU A 147 8.42 15.45 19.42
N GLY A 148 9.37 15.27 18.51
CA GLY A 148 10.25 16.32 17.98
C GLY A 148 9.60 17.26 16.96
N CYS A 149 8.34 17.04 16.53
CA CYS A 149 7.70 17.82 15.50
C CYS A 149 7.24 19.19 16.01
N SER A 150 7.74 20.27 15.42
CA SER A 150 7.37 21.66 15.75
C SER A 150 6.11 22.15 15.02
N PHE A 151 5.57 21.40 14.05
CA PHE A 151 4.40 21.73 13.23
C PHE A 151 3.29 20.70 13.36
N LYS A 152 3.07 20.18 14.57
CA LYS A 152 2.03 19.19 14.88
C LYS A 152 0.63 19.67 14.48
N GLU A 153 0.34 20.95 14.66
CA GLU A 153 -0.95 21.54 14.32
C GLU A 153 -1.23 21.49 12.81
N ASP A 154 -0.24 21.79 11.98
CA ASP A 154 -0.35 21.70 10.52
C ASP A 154 -0.66 20.27 10.10
N LEU A 155 0.04 19.29 10.71
CA LEU A 155 -0.19 17.87 10.44
C LEU A 155 -1.58 17.42 10.86
N LEU A 156 -2.03 17.79 12.07
CA LEU A 156 -3.36 17.45 12.57
C LEU A 156 -4.47 18.09 11.72
N TYR A 157 -4.25 19.33 11.26
CA TYR A 157 -5.17 19.98 10.33
C TYR A 157 -5.26 19.21 9.00
N GLY A 158 -4.11 18.82 8.41
CA GLY A 158 -4.06 18.03 7.17
C GLY A 158 -4.75 16.67 7.29
N ILE A 159 -4.64 16.02 8.45
CA ILE A 159 -5.34 14.75 8.73
C ILE A 159 -6.85 15.00 8.84
N LYS A 160 -7.25 16.00 9.59
CA LYS A 160 -8.67 16.34 9.82
C LYS A 160 -9.37 16.77 8.53
N SER A 161 -8.68 17.47 7.63
CA SER A 161 -9.19 17.82 6.30
C SER A 161 -9.24 16.66 5.32
N GLY A 162 -8.60 15.52 5.66
CA GLY A 162 -8.48 14.35 4.78
C GLY A 162 -7.40 14.48 3.67
N ASP A 163 -6.56 15.51 3.75
CA ASP A 163 -5.48 15.73 2.78
C ASP A 163 -4.23 14.89 3.06
N ILE A 164 -3.98 14.61 4.34
CA ILE A 164 -2.81 13.86 4.80
C ILE A 164 -3.24 12.57 5.49
N TRP A 165 -2.64 11.47 5.07
CA TRP A 165 -2.76 10.18 5.71
C TRP A 165 -1.54 9.91 6.58
N LEU A 166 -1.69 9.06 7.60
CA LEU A 166 -0.60 8.66 8.48
C LEU A 166 -0.24 7.20 8.26
N ASN A 167 1.05 6.91 8.31
CA ASN A 167 1.60 5.57 8.23
C ASN A 167 2.70 5.39 9.29
N LYS A 168 2.61 4.31 10.07
CA LYS A 168 3.69 3.96 11.01
C LYS A 168 4.89 3.42 10.25
N VAL A 169 6.08 3.81 10.66
CA VAL A 169 7.31 3.20 10.16
C VAL A 169 7.41 1.77 10.72
N LYS A 170 7.71 0.81 9.84
CA LYS A 170 7.89 -0.60 10.19
C LYS A 170 9.15 -1.19 9.58
N TYR A 171 9.63 -2.21 10.25
CA TYR A 171 10.80 -2.99 9.85
C TYR A 171 10.41 -4.47 9.80
N ASP A 172 11.08 -5.23 8.94
CA ASP A 172 10.97 -6.68 8.92
C ASP A 172 11.79 -7.33 10.05
N ASN A 173 11.77 -8.64 10.11
CA ASN A 173 12.48 -9.41 11.14
C ASN A 173 14.01 -9.28 11.06
N GLU A 174 14.54 -8.81 9.95
CA GLU A 174 15.97 -8.56 9.71
C GLU A 174 16.37 -7.11 10.03
N GLY A 175 15.41 -6.28 10.47
CA GLY A 175 15.63 -4.86 10.75
C GLY A 175 15.66 -3.99 9.50
N LYS A 176 15.28 -4.50 8.33
CA LYS A 176 15.16 -3.73 7.10
C LYS A 176 13.82 -3.03 7.05
N ARG A 177 13.84 -1.75 6.74
CA ARG A 177 12.61 -0.96 6.64
C ARG A 177 11.72 -1.42 5.49
N ILE A 178 10.49 -1.79 5.81
CA ILE A 178 9.40 -2.06 4.87
C ILE A 178 8.49 -0.83 4.76
N ARG A 179 7.79 -0.69 3.65
CA ARG A 179 7.06 0.53 3.30
C ARG A 179 5.57 0.25 3.15
N GLY A 180 4.75 1.18 3.65
CA GLY A 180 3.30 1.12 3.46
C GLY A 180 2.92 1.22 1.98
N ASN A 181 1.93 0.43 1.58
CA ASN A 181 1.32 0.49 0.26
C ASN A 181 0.35 1.68 0.13
N VAL A 182 -0.45 1.71 -0.92
CA VAL A 182 -1.41 2.80 -1.20
C VAL A 182 -2.48 2.91 -0.12
N CYS A 183 -3.05 1.79 0.33
CA CYS A 183 -4.14 1.76 1.31
C CYS A 183 -3.65 1.64 2.76
N LEU A 184 -2.34 1.51 2.98
CA LEU A 184 -1.65 1.42 4.27
C LEU A 184 -1.94 0.14 5.08
N GLU A 185 -2.55 -0.88 4.48
CA GLU A 185 -2.86 -2.15 5.12
C GLU A 185 -1.73 -3.18 5.02
N VAL A 186 -0.82 -3.01 4.04
CA VAL A 186 0.31 -3.92 3.77
C VAL A 186 1.62 -3.15 3.75
N TYR A 187 2.67 -3.79 4.24
CA TYR A 187 4.04 -3.28 4.18
C TYR A 187 4.86 -4.16 3.25
N LEU A 188 5.50 -3.55 2.28
CA LEU A 188 6.21 -4.23 1.21
C LEU A 188 7.66 -3.73 1.10
N PRO A 189 8.59 -4.57 0.63
CA PRO A 189 9.87 -4.09 0.12
C PRO A 189 9.65 -3.24 -1.14
N SER A 190 10.64 -2.43 -1.51
CA SER A 190 10.58 -1.67 -2.77
C SER A 190 10.42 -2.62 -3.95
N ARG A 191 9.51 -2.30 -4.87
CA ARG A 191 9.06 -3.12 -6.00
C ARG A 191 8.25 -4.38 -5.63
N GLY A 192 7.94 -4.54 -4.34
CA GLY A 192 7.03 -5.57 -3.87
C GLY A 192 5.61 -5.35 -4.36
N THR A 193 4.83 -6.43 -4.40
CA THR A 193 3.46 -6.42 -4.90
C THR A 193 2.51 -7.05 -3.91
N CYS A 194 1.25 -6.67 -3.98
CA CYS A 194 0.19 -7.24 -3.16
C CYS A 194 -0.86 -7.91 -4.05
N LEU A 195 -1.03 -9.21 -3.83
CA LEU A 195 -2.11 -10.02 -4.39
C LEU A 195 -3.13 -10.29 -3.30
N LEU A 196 -4.39 -9.91 -3.53
CA LEU A 196 -5.44 -9.91 -2.52
C LEU A 196 -6.59 -10.84 -2.88
N GLN A 197 -7.07 -11.57 -1.87
CA GLN A 197 -8.27 -12.37 -1.90
C GLN A 197 -8.99 -12.29 -0.56
N HIS A 198 -10.24 -12.75 -0.48
CA HIS A 198 -11.04 -12.70 0.74
C HIS A 198 -11.79 -13.99 0.96
N VAL A 199 -11.96 -14.36 2.22
CA VAL A 199 -12.92 -15.38 2.65
C VAL A 199 -14.26 -14.69 2.92
N ASN A 200 -15.33 -15.20 2.36
CA ASN A 200 -16.68 -14.72 2.60
C ASN A 200 -17.31 -15.45 3.79
N LEU A 201 -17.13 -14.90 4.97
CA LEU A 201 -17.64 -15.46 6.23
C LEU A 201 -19.18 -15.58 6.22
N SER A 202 -19.88 -14.75 5.46
CA SER A 202 -21.34 -14.85 5.37
C SER A 202 -21.82 -16.12 4.67
N ALA A 203 -20.95 -16.77 3.90
CA ALA A 203 -21.23 -18.04 3.21
C ALA A 203 -20.73 -19.25 4.00
N CYS A 204 -19.96 -19.07 5.06
CA CYS A 204 -19.43 -20.14 5.90
C CYS A 204 -20.40 -20.51 7.02
N GLU A 205 -20.53 -21.80 7.32
CA GLU A 205 -20.89 -22.22 8.66
C GLU A 205 -19.68 -22.10 9.57
N PHE A 206 -19.90 -22.08 10.87
CA PHE A 206 -18.83 -21.83 11.84
C PHE A 206 -17.66 -22.82 11.70
N ASP A 207 -17.97 -24.10 11.59
CA ASP A 207 -16.99 -25.18 11.44
C ASP A 207 -16.25 -25.17 10.10
N ASP A 208 -16.77 -24.45 9.12
CA ASP A 208 -16.13 -24.31 7.80
C ASP A 208 -15.04 -23.24 7.78
N ILE A 209 -15.03 -22.32 8.73
CA ILE A 209 -14.13 -21.14 8.73
C ILE A 209 -12.65 -21.51 8.61
N PRO A 210 -12.10 -22.43 9.44
CA PRO A 210 -10.70 -22.81 9.35
C PRO A 210 -10.35 -23.38 7.96
N ARG A 211 -11.23 -24.22 7.40
CA ARG A 211 -11.06 -24.78 6.07
C ARG A 211 -11.09 -23.71 4.99
N ALA A 212 -12.04 -22.78 5.06
CA ALA A 212 -12.17 -21.68 4.10
C ALA A 212 -10.92 -20.79 4.05
N PHE A 213 -10.33 -20.47 5.22
CA PHE A 213 -9.06 -19.74 5.28
C PHE A 213 -7.89 -20.55 4.72
N SER A 214 -7.81 -21.83 5.02
CA SER A 214 -6.76 -22.71 4.49
C SER A 214 -6.83 -22.82 2.96
N GLU A 215 -8.01 -23.07 2.41
CA GLU A 215 -8.25 -23.15 0.96
C GLU A 215 -7.97 -21.79 0.29
N GLY A 216 -8.42 -20.68 0.90
CA GLY A 216 -8.18 -19.32 0.41
C GLY A 216 -6.71 -18.98 0.34
N MET A 217 -5.94 -19.33 1.36
CA MET A 217 -4.49 -19.11 1.38
C MET A 217 -3.77 -19.98 0.35
N GLN A 218 -4.16 -21.25 0.24
CA GLN A 218 -3.57 -22.16 -0.75
C GLN A 218 -3.82 -21.69 -2.18
N GLU A 219 -5.05 -21.27 -2.51
CA GLU A 219 -5.37 -20.71 -3.81
C GLU A 219 -4.55 -19.44 -4.09
N LEU A 220 -4.45 -18.54 -3.10
CA LEU A 220 -3.75 -17.28 -3.22
C LEU A 220 -2.24 -17.48 -3.45
N CYS A 221 -1.61 -18.39 -2.72
CA CYS A 221 -0.19 -18.75 -2.91
C CYS A 221 0.04 -19.38 -4.30
N THR A 222 -0.84 -20.29 -4.71
CA THR A 222 -0.76 -20.91 -6.03
C THR A 222 -0.91 -19.89 -7.15
N LEU A 223 -1.85 -18.97 -7.01
CA LEU A 223 -2.07 -17.90 -7.96
C LEU A 223 -0.86 -16.97 -8.05
N HIS A 224 -0.31 -16.56 -6.90
CA HIS A 224 0.86 -15.69 -6.85
C HIS A 224 2.05 -16.27 -7.61
N GLY A 225 2.33 -17.57 -7.46
CA GLY A 225 3.38 -18.26 -8.20
C GLY A 225 3.16 -18.35 -9.72
N ARG A 226 1.92 -18.17 -10.18
CA ARG A 226 1.55 -18.29 -11.60
C ARG A 226 1.44 -16.97 -12.34
N THR A 227 1.51 -15.85 -11.64
CA THR A 227 1.23 -14.53 -12.24
C THR A 227 2.30 -14.04 -13.20
N GLY A 228 3.53 -14.54 -13.11
CA GLY A 228 4.68 -13.98 -13.85
C GLY A 228 4.97 -12.52 -13.46
N VAL A 229 4.67 -12.14 -12.21
CA VAL A 229 4.75 -10.75 -11.74
C VAL A 229 6.12 -10.11 -11.95
N GLY A 230 7.20 -10.90 -11.81
CA GLY A 230 8.58 -10.44 -12.01
C GLY A 230 9.06 -10.39 -13.46
N ASP A 231 8.30 -10.93 -14.42
CA ASP A 231 8.77 -11.13 -15.81
C ASP A 231 9.06 -9.82 -16.54
N SER A 232 8.39 -8.74 -16.14
CA SER A 232 8.63 -7.40 -16.71
C SER A 232 9.93 -6.76 -16.23
N GLY A 233 10.55 -7.27 -15.16
CA GLY A 233 11.67 -6.66 -14.45
C GLY A 233 11.32 -5.43 -13.62
N GLU A 234 10.04 -5.03 -13.59
CA GLU A 234 9.59 -3.87 -12.79
C GLU A 234 9.27 -4.26 -11.35
N TYR A 235 8.74 -5.45 -11.12
CA TYR A 235 8.40 -5.96 -9.80
C TYR A 235 9.36 -7.05 -9.35
N LEU A 236 9.42 -7.28 -8.05
CA LEU A 236 10.12 -8.43 -7.50
C LEU A 236 9.43 -9.72 -7.96
N PRO A 237 10.20 -10.75 -8.31
CA PRO A 237 9.64 -12.03 -8.68
C PRO A 237 9.01 -12.74 -7.48
N SER A 238 8.06 -13.64 -7.75
CA SER A 238 7.26 -14.33 -6.73
C SER A 238 8.06 -15.29 -5.82
N ASP A 239 9.27 -15.67 -6.21
CA ASP A 239 10.18 -16.43 -5.38
C ASP A 239 10.95 -15.58 -4.36
N THR A 240 11.09 -14.29 -4.65
CA THR A 240 11.74 -13.29 -3.77
C THR A 240 10.73 -12.57 -2.89
N ASP A 241 9.62 -12.08 -3.49
CA ASP A 241 8.54 -11.40 -2.76
C ASP A 241 7.34 -12.35 -2.65
N ARG A 242 7.18 -12.96 -1.49
CA ARG A 242 6.14 -13.97 -1.21
C ARG A 242 4.95 -13.40 -0.45
N GLN A 243 4.74 -12.10 -0.49
CA GLN A 243 3.68 -11.47 0.24
C GLN A 243 2.34 -11.55 -0.50
N VAL A 244 1.36 -12.07 0.21
CA VAL A 244 -0.04 -12.16 -0.23
C VAL A 244 -0.94 -11.67 0.89
N GLY A 245 -2.14 -11.20 0.54
CA GLY A 245 -3.12 -10.70 1.50
C GLY A 245 -4.42 -11.48 1.42
N LEU A 246 -4.74 -12.24 2.46
CA LEU A 246 -6.03 -12.90 2.62
C LEU A 246 -6.85 -12.15 3.68
N GLY A 247 -7.91 -11.48 3.23
CA GLY A 247 -8.83 -10.76 4.09
C GLY A 247 -10.11 -11.52 4.35
N MET A 248 -11.07 -10.86 4.97
CA MET A 248 -12.39 -11.42 5.25
C MET A 248 -13.50 -10.44 4.86
N LEU A 249 -14.62 -10.98 4.42
CA LEU A 249 -15.87 -10.28 4.15
C LEU A 249 -16.99 -10.91 4.97
N GLY A 250 -18.05 -10.13 5.25
CA GLY A 250 -19.27 -10.67 5.82
C GLY A 250 -19.23 -10.98 7.31
N LEU A 251 -18.27 -10.44 8.08
CA LEU A 251 -18.20 -10.63 9.53
C LEU A 251 -19.51 -10.21 10.22
N ALA A 252 -20.08 -9.06 9.85
CA ALA A 252 -21.36 -8.61 10.40
C ALA A 252 -22.50 -9.61 10.19
N ASN A 253 -22.55 -10.22 9.01
CA ASN A 253 -23.56 -11.23 8.70
C ASN A 253 -23.35 -12.52 9.48
N LEU A 254 -22.09 -12.94 9.66
CA LEU A 254 -21.74 -14.09 10.49
C LEU A 254 -22.17 -13.86 11.94
N LEU A 255 -21.75 -12.75 12.55
CA LEU A 255 -22.10 -12.40 13.93
C LEU A 255 -23.62 -12.33 14.13
N ARG A 256 -24.34 -11.69 13.18
CA ARG A 256 -25.81 -11.63 13.23
C ARG A 256 -26.45 -13.00 13.20
N ARG A 257 -25.93 -13.94 12.41
CA ARG A 257 -26.45 -15.31 12.32
C ARG A 257 -26.35 -16.03 13.68
N TYR A 258 -25.29 -15.78 14.41
CA TYR A 258 -25.05 -16.38 15.74
C TYR A 258 -25.55 -15.51 16.91
N GLY A 259 -26.24 -14.40 16.63
CA GLY A 259 -26.77 -13.52 17.68
C GLY A 259 -25.72 -12.74 18.48
N VAL A 260 -24.53 -12.60 17.95
CA VAL A 260 -23.39 -11.90 18.58
C VAL A 260 -23.31 -10.46 18.06
N THR A 261 -23.16 -9.50 18.96
CA THR A 261 -22.91 -8.09 18.58
C THR A 261 -21.42 -7.84 18.36
N TYR A 262 -21.08 -6.76 17.60
CA TYR A 262 -19.68 -6.35 17.43
C TYR A 262 -19.00 -6.02 18.77
N ASP A 263 -19.72 -5.39 19.66
CA ASP A 263 -19.21 -5.02 20.97
C ASP A 263 -18.90 -6.24 21.84
N GLN A 264 -19.79 -7.24 21.82
CA GLN A 264 -19.55 -8.52 22.49
C GLN A 264 -18.33 -9.23 21.89
N PHE A 265 -18.28 -9.35 20.58
CA PHE A 265 -17.17 -9.97 19.87
C PHE A 265 -15.84 -9.25 20.15
N GLY A 266 -15.85 -7.90 20.17
CA GLY A 266 -14.66 -7.10 20.48
C GLY A 266 -14.14 -7.35 21.91
N ARG A 267 -15.04 -7.39 22.91
CA ARG A 267 -14.66 -7.70 24.30
C ARG A 267 -14.07 -9.11 24.44
N GLU A 268 -14.66 -10.11 23.81
CA GLU A 268 -14.16 -11.47 23.87
C GLU A 268 -12.80 -11.61 23.17
N LEU A 269 -12.58 -10.90 22.04
CA LEU A 269 -11.28 -10.82 21.39
C LEU A 269 -10.21 -10.19 22.30
N GLU A 270 -10.54 -9.11 22.99
CA GLU A 270 -9.65 -8.44 23.92
C GLU A 270 -9.24 -9.38 25.07
N GLN A 271 -10.22 -10.07 25.67
CA GLN A 271 -9.97 -11.07 26.71
C GLN A 271 -9.09 -12.21 26.20
N TYR A 272 -9.31 -12.68 24.98
CA TYR A 272 -8.47 -13.71 24.37
C TYR A 272 -7.01 -13.25 24.21
N TYR A 273 -6.80 -12.05 23.68
CA TYR A 273 -5.45 -11.51 23.51
C TYR A 273 -4.75 -11.16 24.80
N ASN A 274 -5.49 -10.83 25.85
CA ASN A 274 -4.96 -10.60 27.19
C ASN A 274 -4.69 -11.90 27.96
N GLY A 275 -5.00 -13.06 27.38
CA GLY A 275 -4.83 -14.36 28.03
C GLY A 275 -5.87 -14.68 29.09
N GLU A 276 -6.95 -13.92 29.17
CA GLU A 276 -8.06 -14.14 30.11
C GLU A 276 -8.94 -15.31 29.70
N ILE A 277 -8.99 -15.62 28.41
CA ILE A 277 -9.65 -16.79 27.85
C ILE A 277 -8.69 -17.55 26.91
N ILE A 278 -8.72 -18.89 27.00
CA ILE A 278 -7.80 -19.77 26.25
C ILE A 278 -8.36 -20.11 24.84
N ARG A 279 -9.67 -19.95 24.63
CA ARG A 279 -10.34 -20.27 23.37
C ARG A 279 -10.71 -19.02 22.60
N SER A 280 -10.66 -19.12 21.27
CA SER A 280 -11.16 -18.04 20.41
C SER A 280 -12.61 -17.70 20.78
N PRO A 281 -12.98 -16.39 20.82
CA PRO A 281 -14.35 -15.96 21.12
C PRO A 281 -15.42 -16.53 20.17
N VAL A 282 -14.98 -17.26 19.16
CA VAL A 282 -15.83 -17.83 18.11
C VAL A 282 -15.70 -19.37 18.07
N SER A 283 -15.24 -20.03 19.11
CA SER A 283 -15.14 -21.50 19.20
C SER A 283 -16.20 -22.11 20.12
#